data_7826da324476b5b2c0198a3f0b5e892d
#
_entry.id   7826da324476b5b2c0198a3f0b5e892d
#
_cell.length_a   1.000
_cell.length_b   1.000
_cell.length_c   1.000
_cell.angle_alpha   90.00
_cell.angle_beta   90.00
_cell.angle_gamma   90.00
#
_symmetry.space_group_name_H-M   'P 1'
#
loop_
_entity.id
_entity.type
_entity.pdbx_description
1 polymer ?
#
loop_
_entity_poly.entity_id
_entity_poly.type
_entity_poly.pdbx_seq_one_letter_code
_entity_poly.pdbx_strand_id
1 'polypeptide(L)'
;MKLDLHFVEVYPHPIDRVWAAVSKKEGLAVWLMENDFEPQVGHRFKFWNEPHRPEWRGSIQCEVLAIEPRSRIVWSWRHSDDDFPSRVEIKLMAVEGGTRLTLHHTGESSPEFNRGYASGWPRKFGVLREQLAAA
;
A
#
# COMPACT_ATOMS: atom_id res chain seq x y z
N MET A 1 9.92 -15.91 8.55
CA MET A 1 8.65 -16.64 8.63
C MET A 1 7.73 -16.22 7.51
N LYS A 2 6.80 -17.08 7.16
CA LYS A 2 5.85 -16.78 6.08
C LYS A 2 5.00 -15.57 6.43
N LEU A 3 4.89 -14.64 5.48
CA LEU A 3 4.02 -13.48 5.56
C LEU A 3 2.82 -13.74 4.66
N ASP A 4 1.62 -13.67 5.23
CA ASP A 4 0.39 -13.92 4.47
C ASP A 4 -0.75 -13.16 5.15
N LEU A 5 -0.87 -11.88 4.82
CA LEU A 5 -1.88 -10.99 5.39
C LEU A 5 -2.93 -10.67 4.34
N HIS A 6 -4.19 -10.68 4.75
CA HIS A 6 -5.32 -10.43 3.89
C HIS A 6 -6.31 -9.52 4.61
N PHE A 7 -6.63 -8.38 4.00
CA PHE A 7 -7.58 -7.41 4.57
C PHE A 7 -8.61 -7.02 3.53
N VAL A 8 -9.82 -6.74 3.98
CA VAL A 8 -10.92 -6.26 3.15
C VAL A 8 -11.54 -5.04 3.82
N GLU A 9 -11.70 -3.97 3.04
CA GLU A 9 -12.38 -2.74 3.49
C GLU A 9 -13.39 -2.32 2.44
N VAL A 10 -14.49 -1.73 2.86
CA VAL A 10 -15.46 -1.11 1.96
C VAL A 10 -15.52 0.37 2.26
N TYR A 11 -15.34 1.17 1.22
CA TYR A 11 -15.39 2.64 1.32
C TYR A 11 -16.60 3.15 0.56
N PRO A 12 -17.40 4.06 1.15
CA PRO A 12 -18.61 4.59 0.50
C PRO A 12 -18.25 5.69 -0.52
N HIS A 13 -17.40 5.35 -1.47
CA HIS A 13 -16.90 6.29 -2.48
C HIS A 13 -16.75 5.58 -3.83
N PRO A 14 -16.85 6.33 -4.94
CA PRO A 14 -16.69 5.73 -6.28
C PRO A 14 -15.30 5.15 -6.49
N ILE A 15 -15.22 4.15 -7.35
CA ILE A 15 -13.96 3.43 -7.60
C ILE A 15 -12.85 4.35 -8.13
N ASP A 16 -13.20 5.36 -8.93
CA ASP A 16 -12.20 6.30 -9.47
C ASP A 16 -11.51 7.06 -8.33
N ARG A 17 -12.25 7.40 -7.29
CA ARG A 17 -11.73 8.14 -6.17
C ARG A 17 -10.79 7.27 -5.31
N VAL A 18 -11.19 6.04 -5.07
CA VAL A 18 -10.34 5.09 -4.32
C VAL A 18 -9.11 4.74 -5.13
N TRP A 19 -9.26 4.54 -6.44
CA TRP A 19 -8.14 4.26 -7.33
C TRP A 19 -7.09 5.39 -7.28
N ALA A 20 -7.54 6.65 -7.32
CA ALA A 20 -6.62 7.79 -7.25
C ALA A 20 -5.79 7.76 -5.96
N ALA A 21 -6.38 7.35 -4.84
CA ALA A 21 -5.67 7.31 -3.56
C ALA A 21 -4.62 6.20 -3.50
N VAL A 22 -4.78 5.10 -4.25
CA VAL A 22 -3.85 3.97 -4.20
C VAL A 22 -2.89 3.91 -5.37
N SER A 23 -3.09 4.74 -6.39
CA SER A 23 -2.30 4.67 -7.64
C SER A 23 -1.62 5.98 -8.01
N LYS A 24 -1.56 6.94 -7.12
CA LYS A 24 -0.88 8.22 -7.33
C LYS A 24 0.02 8.52 -6.14
N LYS A 25 1.16 9.16 -6.43
CA LYS A 25 2.12 9.57 -5.44
C LYS A 25 1.47 10.38 -4.31
N GLU A 26 0.66 11.37 -4.67
CA GLU A 26 0.01 12.26 -3.72
C GLU A 26 -0.98 11.51 -2.82
N GLY A 27 -1.74 10.59 -3.40
CA GLY A 27 -2.69 9.80 -2.64
C GLY A 27 -1.98 8.88 -1.64
N LEU A 28 -0.95 8.18 -2.10
CA LEU A 28 -0.18 7.28 -1.24
C LEU A 28 0.53 8.03 -0.11
N ALA A 29 0.95 9.28 -0.36
CA ALA A 29 1.64 10.06 0.66
C ALA A 29 0.72 10.39 1.84
N VAL A 30 -0.58 10.52 1.61
CA VAL A 30 -1.53 10.87 2.67
C VAL A 30 -1.82 9.68 3.59
N TRP A 31 -2.18 8.53 3.01
CA TRP A 31 -2.62 7.41 3.86
C TRP A 31 -1.54 6.40 4.18
N LEU A 32 -0.50 6.32 3.37
CA LEU A 32 0.52 5.29 3.55
C LEU A 32 1.84 5.89 4.07
N MET A 33 2.61 6.51 3.17
CA MET A 33 3.89 7.15 3.54
C MET A 33 4.34 8.06 2.40
N GLU A 34 5.25 8.98 2.71
CA GLU A 34 5.94 9.75 1.68
C GLU A 34 6.65 8.79 0.73
N ASN A 35 6.73 9.16 -0.54
CA ASN A 35 7.22 8.25 -1.57
C ASN A 35 7.65 8.99 -2.83
N ASP A 36 8.30 8.24 -3.73
CA ASP A 36 8.64 8.70 -5.09
C ASP A 36 8.03 7.78 -6.14
N PHE A 37 6.81 7.32 -5.87
CA PHE A 37 6.05 6.45 -6.76
C PHE A 37 5.73 7.12 -8.09
N GLU A 38 5.76 6.34 -9.17
CA GLU A 38 5.21 6.70 -10.47
C GLU A 38 4.42 5.52 -11.02
N PRO A 39 3.27 5.75 -11.67
CA PRO A 39 2.38 4.68 -12.10
C PRO A 39 2.86 4.00 -13.39
N GLN A 40 4.00 3.35 -13.33
CA GLN A 40 4.62 2.69 -14.47
C GLN A 40 5.23 1.37 -14.03
N VAL A 41 4.84 0.28 -14.70
CA VAL A 41 5.40 -1.05 -14.42
C VAL A 41 6.90 -1.02 -14.61
N GLY A 42 7.64 -1.57 -13.64
CA GLY A 42 9.08 -1.58 -13.63
C GLY A 42 9.72 -0.40 -12.91
N HIS A 43 8.94 0.63 -12.59
CA HIS A 43 9.45 1.77 -11.85
C HIS A 43 9.82 1.35 -10.43
N ARG A 44 11.03 1.67 -10.00
CA ARG A 44 11.49 1.42 -8.64
C ARG A 44 11.30 2.66 -7.82
N PHE A 45 10.74 2.49 -6.62
CA PHE A 45 10.44 3.60 -5.74
C PHE A 45 10.61 3.19 -4.29
N LYS A 46 10.52 4.19 -3.39
CA LYS A 46 10.66 3.97 -1.96
C LYS A 46 9.53 4.65 -1.21
N PHE A 47 9.19 4.07 -0.05
CA PHE A 47 8.40 4.75 0.97
C PHE A 47 9.31 5.09 2.15
N TRP A 48 9.05 6.22 2.80
CA TRP A 48 9.77 6.61 4.02
C TRP A 48 8.87 7.45 4.91
N ASN A 49 9.18 7.46 6.22
CA ASN A 49 8.49 8.30 7.18
C ASN A 49 9.34 9.53 7.50
N GLU A 50 8.70 10.68 7.65
CA GLU A 50 9.39 11.86 8.12
C GLU A 50 9.79 11.68 9.59
N PRO A 51 10.97 12.15 10.03
CA PRO A 51 11.94 12.93 9.28
C PRO A 51 12.94 12.09 8.48
N HIS A 52 12.70 10.81 8.33
CA HIS A 52 13.58 9.93 7.55
C HIS A 52 13.57 10.34 6.08
N ARG A 53 14.72 10.24 5.46
CA ARG A 53 14.89 10.56 4.04
C ARG A 53 14.72 9.28 3.23
N PRO A 54 14.61 9.38 1.89
CA PRO A 54 14.53 8.18 1.04
C PRO A 54 15.86 7.43 0.95
N GLU A 55 16.64 7.45 2.01
CA GLU A 55 17.81 6.63 2.17
C GLU A 55 17.38 5.19 2.47
N TRP A 56 18.29 4.25 2.33
CA TRP A 56 17.92 2.84 2.54
C TRP A 56 17.44 2.57 3.96
N ARG A 57 18.10 3.10 4.97
CA ARG A 57 17.74 2.84 6.36
C ARG A 57 16.38 3.42 6.70
N GLY A 58 15.52 2.58 7.29
CA GLY A 58 14.18 3.01 7.68
C GLY A 58 13.23 3.23 6.52
N SER A 59 13.63 2.83 5.31
CA SER A 59 12.79 2.96 4.12
C SER A 59 12.34 1.60 3.63
N ILE A 60 11.38 1.62 2.69
CA ILE A 60 10.86 0.41 2.06
C ILE A 60 11.14 0.54 0.58
N GLN A 61 11.89 -0.41 0.02
CA GLN A 61 12.16 -0.44 -1.42
C GLN A 61 11.10 -1.23 -2.14
N CYS A 62 10.61 -0.66 -3.22
CA CYS A 62 9.52 -1.23 -4.00
C CYS A 62 9.81 -1.18 -5.49
N GLU A 63 9.13 -2.03 -6.23
CA GLU A 63 9.07 -1.97 -7.68
C GLU A 63 7.63 -2.21 -8.10
N VAL A 64 7.13 -1.42 -9.03
CA VAL A 64 5.77 -1.60 -9.56
C VAL A 64 5.78 -2.85 -10.43
N LEU A 65 4.98 -3.84 -10.05
CA LEU A 65 4.92 -5.14 -10.75
C LEU A 65 3.73 -5.25 -11.70
N ALA A 66 2.61 -4.62 -11.37
CA ALA A 66 1.42 -4.63 -12.22
C ALA A 66 0.55 -3.42 -11.93
N ILE A 67 -0.10 -2.90 -12.97
CA ILE A 67 -1.12 -1.85 -12.85
C ILE A 67 -2.23 -2.20 -13.83
N GLU A 68 -3.43 -2.40 -13.30
CA GLU A 68 -4.65 -2.57 -14.07
C GLU A 68 -5.62 -1.49 -13.60
N PRO A 69 -5.81 -0.41 -14.37
CA PRO A 69 -6.55 0.76 -13.90
C PRO A 69 -7.90 0.42 -13.28
N ARG A 70 -8.14 0.99 -12.09
CA ARG A 70 -9.37 0.83 -11.31
C ARG A 70 -9.66 -0.61 -10.86
N SER A 71 -8.69 -1.49 -11.01
CA SER A 71 -8.88 -2.90 -10.69
C SER A 71 -7.80 -3.44 -9.77
N ARG A 72 -6.53 -3.21 -10.12
CA ARG A 72 -5.46 -3.89 -9.40
C ARG A 72 -4.14 -3.14 -9.52
N ILE A 73 -3.38 -3.08 -8.42
CA ILE A 73 -2.00 -2.60 -8.42
C ILE A 73 -1.17 -3.51 -7.52
N VAL A 74 0.04 -3.84 -7.98
CA VAL A 74 0.95 -4.71 -7.23
C VAL A 74 2.33 -4.07 -7.22
N TRP A 75 2.97 -4.07 -6.07
CA TRP A 75 4.38 -3.69 -5.97
C TRP A 75 5.11 -4.61 -5.01
N SER A 76 6.42 -4.75 -5.21
CA SER A 76 7.27 -5.47 -4.27
C SER A 76 7.48 -4.60 -3.03
N TRP A 77 7.88 -5.24 -1.92
CA TRP A 77 8.01 -4.56 -0.65
C TRP A 77 9.16 -5.19 0.13
N ARG A 78 10.19 -4.41 0.40
CA ARG A 78 11.33 -4.88 1.18
C ARG A 78 11.78 -3.77 2.12
N HIS A 79 11.54 -3.98 3.42
CA HIS A 79 11.92 -3.02 4.44
C HIS A 79 13.42 -3.14 4.70
N SER A 80 14.10 -1.98 4.84
CA SER A 80 15.56 -1.95 5.07
C SER A 80 16.00 -2.74 6.29
N ASP A 81 15.19 -2.74 7.35
CA ASP A 81 15.54 -3.39 8.61
C ASP A 81 15.08 -4.86 8.68
N ASP A 82 14.31 -5.31 7.73
CA ASP A 82 13.82 -6.69 7.66
C ASP A 82 14.52 -7.50 6.55
N ASP A 83 14.72 -6.85 5.42
CA ASP A 83 15.42 -7.39 4.25
C ASP A 83 14.86 -8.71 3.69
N PHE A 84 13.60 -9.02 3.97
CA PHE A 84 12.94 -10.18 3.38
C PHE A 84 12.04 -9.74 2.23
N PRO A 85 12.01 -10.49 1.11
CA PRO A 85 11.18 -10.11 -0.02
C PRO A 85 9.71 -10.39 0.24
N SER A 86 8.88 -9.42 -0.10
CA SER A 86 7.43 -9.57 -0.02
C SER A 86 6.80 -8.73 -1.13
N ARG A 87 5.49 -8.82 -1.25
CA ARG A 87 4.75 -8.01 -2.22
C ARG A 87 3.40 -7.62 -1.65
N VAL A 88 2.93 -6.48 -2.12
CA VAL A 88 1.63 -5.93 -1.74
C VAL A 88 0.77 -5.89 -2.99
N GLU A 89 -0.43 -6.45 -2.92
CA GLU A 89 -1.41 -6.39 -3.98
C GLU A 89 -2.68 -5.72 -3.44
N ILE A 90 -3.13 -4.70 -4.15
CA ILE A 90 -4.41 -4.03 -3.85
C ILE A 90 -5.35 -4.28 -5.01
N LYS A 91 -6.52 -4.82 -4.72
CA LYS A 91 -7.60 -5.02 -5.70
C LYS A 91 -8.78 -4.15 -5.32
N LEU A 92 -9.43 -3.57 -6.31
CA LEU A 92 -10.63 -2.78 -6.13
C LEU A 92 -11.78 -3.40 -6.90
N MET A 93 -12.97 -3.35 -6.33
CA MET A 93 -14.19 -3.80 -6.98
C MET A 93 -15.32 -2.86 -6.61
N ALA A 94 -16.03 -2.37 -7.62
CA ALA A 94 -17.23 -1.57 -7.36
C ALA A 94 -18.28 -2.49 -6.74
N VAL A 95 -18.89 -2.02 -5.65
CA VAL A 95 -19.95 -2.73 -4.95
C VAL A 95 -21.11 -1.77 -4.73
N GLU A 96 -22.26 -2.28 -4.30
CA GLU A 96 -23.37 -1.42 -3.98
C GLU A 96 -22.96 -0.44 -2.86
N GLY A 97 -23.12 0.83 -3.14
CA GLY A 97 -22.81 1.88 -2.17
C GLY A 97 -21.35 2.29 -2.09
N GLY A 98 -20.47 1.73 -2.93
CA GLY A 98 -19.07 2.15 -2.85
C GLY A 98 -18.09 1.24 -3.56
N THR A 99 -16.93 1.08 -2.94
CA THR A 99 -15.81 0.30 -3.48
C THR A 99 -15.26 -0.62 -2.41
N ARG A 100 -15.07 -1.89 -2.76
CA ARG A 100 -14.37 -2.85 -1.91
C ARG A 100 -12.90 -2.86 -2.27
N LEU A 101 -12.07 -2.66 -1.27
CA LEU A 101 -10.61 -2.76 -1.39
C LEU A 101 -10.16 -4.03 -0.69
N THR A 102 -9.37 -4.83 -1.38
CA THR A 102 -8.74 -6.02 -0.81
C THR A 102 -7.24 -5.83 -0.89
N LEU A 103 -6.54 -6.04 0.23
CA LEU A 103 -5.08 -5.95 0.27
C LEU A 103 -4.50 -7.29 0.71
N HIS A 104 -3.57 -7.80 -0.11
CA HIS A 104 -2.74 -8.96 0.23
C HIS A 104 -1.30 -8.53 0.39
N HIS A 105 -0.69 -8.86 1.52
CA HIS A 105 0.74 -8.65 1.73
C HIS A 105 1.35 -10.03 2.00
N THR A 106 2.10 -10.55 1.03
CA THR A 106 2.57 -11.93 1.05
C THR A 106 4.07 -12.01 0.77
N GLY A 107 4.69 -13.10 1.26
CA GLY A 107 6.12 -13.35 1.07
C GLY A 107 6.77 -13.82 2.35
N GLU A 108 7.87 -13.19 2.72
CA GLU A 108 8.62 -13.49 3.94
C GLU A 108 8.79 -12.23 4.79
N SER A 109 8.90 -12.41 6.10
CA SER A 109 9.25 -11.34 7.02
C SER A 109 9.73 -11.95 8.33
N SER A 110 10.39 -11.14 9.17
CA SER A 110 10.69 -11.57 10.52
C SER A 110 9.40 -11.57 11.35
N PRO A 111 9.36 -12.32 12.48
CA PRO A 111 8.19 -12.30 13.35
C PRO A 111 7.79 -10.92 13.82
N GLU A 112 8.77 -10.06 14.11
CA GLU A 112 8.53 -8.69 14.56
C GLU A 112 7.84 -7.87 13.47
N PHE A 113 8.37 -7.89 12.25
CA PHE A 113 7.78 -7.15 11.14
C PHE A 113 6.45 -7.73 10.72
N ASN A 114 6.28 -9.06 10.81
CA ASN A 114 5.01 -9.70 10.52
C ASN A 114 3.91 -9.12 11.43
N ARG A 115 4.19 -9.02 12.75
CA ARG A 115 3.24 -8.42 13.70
C ARG A 115 3.02 -6.93 13.41
N GLY A 116 4.09 -6.23 13.04
CA GLY A 116 3.99 -4.80 12.70
C GLY A 116 3.11 -4.53 11.49
N TYR A 117 3.24 -5.35 10.45
CA TYR A 117 2.39 -5.22 9.28
C TYR A 117 0.94 -5.57 9.60
N ALA A 118 0.73 -6.63 10.39
CA ALA A 118 -0.62 -7.05 10.76
C ALA A 118 -1.39 -5.96 11.52
N SER A 119 -0.70 -5.17 12.35
CA SER A 119 -1.32 -4.07 13.08
C SER A 119 -1.29 -2.75 12.32
N GLY A 120 -0.32 -2.57 11.44
CA GLY A 120 -0.13 -1.32 10.70
C GLY A 120 -1.14 -1.11 9.59
N TRP A 121 -1.45 -2.14 8.82
CA TRP A 121 -2.39 -1.99 7.70
C TRP A 121 -3.77 -1.50 8.13
N PRO A 122 -4.41 -2.08 9.17
CA PRO A 122 -5.72 -1.56 9.62
C PRO A 122 -5.69 -0.08 10.00
N ARG A 123 -4.60 0.37 10.62
CA ARG A 123 -4.45 1.78 10.99
C ARG A 123 -4.36 2.66 9.74
N LYS A 124 -3.61 2.21 8.73
CA LYS A 124 -3.49 2.93 7.46
C LYS A 124 -4.83 2.99 6.72
N PHE A 125 -5.61 1.93 6.77
CA PHE A 125 -6.95 1.93 6.17
C PHE A 125 -7.87 2.95 6.83
N GLY A 126 -7.71 3.19 8.14
CA GLY A 126 -8.45 4.25 8.83
C GLY A 126 -8.07 5.63 8.33
N VAL A 127 -6.79 5.88 8.08
CA VAL A 127 -6.32 7.14 7.50
C VAL A 127 -6.88 7.32 6.09
N LEU A 128 -6.90 6.24 5.29
CA LEU A 128 -7.47 6.28 3.95
C LEU A 128 -8.96 6.64 3.99
N ARG A 129 -9.70 6.11 4.96
CA ARG A 129 -11.12 6.43 5.14
C ARG A 129 -11.33 7.91 5.38
N GLU A 130 -10.52 8.50 6.26
CA GLU A 130 -10.58 9.93 6.55
C GLU A 130 -10.20 10.76 5.34
N GLN A 131 -9.16 10.36 4.61
CA GLN A 131 -8.73 11.02 3.39
C GLN A 131 -9.84 11.07 2.35
N LEU A 132 -10.51 9.96 2.12
CA LEU A 132 -11.59 9.89 1.14
C LEU A 132 -12.79 10.74 1.56
N ALA A 133 -13.07 10.81 2.84
CA ALA A 133 -14.19 11.59 3.37
C ALA A 133 -13.92 13.11 3.32
N ALA A 134 -12.67 13.52 3.34
CA ALA A 134 -12.29 14.94 3.46
C ALA A 134 -12.37 15.71 2.14
N ALA A 135 -12.46 15.05 1.01
CA ALA A 135 -12.39 15.73 -0.29
C ALA A 135 -13.68 16.37 -0.74
#